data_90b2d46aa18a5eaad7a3064159d84ca0
#
_entry.id   90b2d46aa18a5eaad7a3064159d84ca0
#
_cell.length_a   1.000
_cell.length_b   1.000
_cell.length_c   1.000
_cell.angle_alpha   90.00
_cell.angle_beta   90.00
_cell.angle_gamma   90.00
#
_symmetry.space_group_name_H-M   'P 1'
#
loop_
_entity.id
_entity.type
_entity.pdbx_description
1 polymer ?
#
loop_
_entity_poly.entity_id
_entity_poly.type
_entity_poly.pdbx_seq_one_letter_code
_entity_poly.pdbx_strand_id
1 'polypeptide(L)'
;MKLKEVERVLYFENFIVIEPGLTGLKKNQLLGEEELIKYQDEYGEESFTAGIGAEAILEILKSIDLEQEKEALIKSIKETKSKVSEERSIKRLKLIESFIETGNKPEWMILTTIPVIPPELRPLVPLDGGRFATSDLNDLYRRVI
;
A
#
# COMPACT_ATOMS: atom_id res chain seq x y z
N MET A 1 -1.71 -5.85 -8.75
CA MET A 1 -0.94 -4.62 -9.03
C MET A 1 0.54 -4.94 -9.21
N LYS A 2 1.23 -4.21 -10.07
CA LYS A 2 2.70 -4.25 -10.20
C LYS A 2 3.32 -3.25 -9.21
N LEU A 3 4.60 -3.46 -8.85
CA LEU A 3 5.30 -2.57 -7.91
C LEU A 3 5.26 -1.09 -8.35
N LYS A 4 5.53 -0.81 -9.62
CA LYS A 4 5.46 0.56 -10.17
C LYS A 4 4.07 1.21 -10.07
N GLU A 5 3.01 0.41 -10.10
CA GLU A 5 1.63 0.91 -9.93
C GLU A 5 1.38 1.31 -8.48
N VAL A 6 1.88 0.52 -7.52
CA VAL A 6 1.81 0.85 -6.09
C VAL A 6 2.62 2.12 -5.79
N GLU A 7 3.83 2.23 -6.35
CA GLU A 7 4.67 3.44 -6.21
C GLU A 7 3.93 4.70 -6.68
N ARG A 8 3.29 4.66 -7.84
CA ARG A 8 2.53 5.82 -8.37
C ARG A 8 1.39 6.26 -7.45
N VAL A 9 0.70 5.32 -6.82
CA VAL A 9 -0.35 5.64 -5.84
C VAL A 9 0.26 6.25 -4.59
N LEU A 10 1.32 5.66 -4.04
CA LEU A 10 1.98 6.11 -2.82
C LEU A 10 2.62 7.50 -2.96
N TYR A 11 3.16 7.83 -4.15
CA TYR A 11 3.76 9.13 -4.44
C TYR A 11 2.78 10.17 -5.02
N PHE A 12 1.48 9.92 -4.90
CA PHE A 12 0.41 10.85 -5.31
C PHE A 12 0.40 11.18 -6.82
N GLU A 13 0.87 10.25 -7.66
CA GLU A 13 0.85 10.41 -9.11
C GLU A 13 -0.47 9.92 -9.73
N ASN A 14 -1.07 8.88 -9.17
CA ASN A 14 -2.31 8.27 -9.67
C ASN A 14 -3.28 7.94 -8.54
N PHE A 15 -4.56 8.05 -8.85
CA PHE A 15 -5.64 7.51 -8.03
C PHE A 15 -5.79 6.00 -8.27
N ILE A 16 -6.35 5.30 -7.29
CA ILE A 16 -6.69 3.88 -7.40
C ILE A 16 -8.14 3.66 -7.05
N VAL A 17 -8.84 2.87 -7.85
CA VAL A 17 -10.23 2.47 -7.60
C VAL A 17 -10.25 1.43 -6.48
N ILE A 18 -10.83 1.79 -5.35
CA ILE A 18 -11.02 0.92 -4.18
C ILE A 18 -12.28 0.07 -4.35
N GLU A 19 -13.39 0.76 -4.63
CA GLU A 19 -14.69 0.13 -4.87
C GLU A 19 -15.27 0.65 -6.19
N PRO A 20 -15.42 -0.21 -7.21
CA PRO A 20 -15.90 0.22 -8.53
C PRO A 20 -17.42 0.47 -8.60
N GLY A 21 -18.18 0.01 -7.61
CA GLY A 21 -19.65 0.13 -7.63
C GLY A 21 -20.28 -0.52 -8.87
N LEU A 22 -21.29 0.17 -9.42
CA LEU A 22 -21.99 -0.24 -10.66
C LEU A 22 -21.37 0.38 -11.92
N THR A 23 -20.16 0.91 -11.85
CA THR A 23 -19.45 1.49 -12.99
C THR A 23 -18.75 0.43 -13.84
N GLY A 24 -18.27 0.78 -15.02
CA GLY A 24 -17.44 -0.08 -15.86
C GLY A 24 -15.98 -0.19 -15.41
N LEU A 25 -15.61 0.42 -14.27
CA LEU A 25 -14.28 0.41 -13.71
C LEU A 25 -13.94 -0.95 -13.07
N LYS A 26 -12.64 -1.23 -12.95
CA LYS A 26 -12.17 -2.45 -12.29
C LYS A 26 -11.55 -2.11 -10.93
N LYS A 27 -11.77 -2.96 -9.94
CA LYS A 27 -11.08 -2.87 -8.64
C LYS A 27 -9.56 -2.85 -8.85
N ASN A 28 -8.87 -1.94 -8.16
CA ASN A 28 -7.43 -1.68 -8.27
C ASN A 28 -7.00 -1.11 -9.64
N GLN A 29 -7.90 -0.53 -10.41
CA GLN A 29 -7.55 0.22 -11.63
C GLN A 29 -6.92 1.56 -11.24
N LEU A 30 -5.83 1.93 -11.92
CA LEU A 30 -5.24 3.26 -11.78
C LEU A 30 -5.94 4.26 -12.68
N LEU A 31 -6.16 5.45 -12.17
CA LEU A 31 -6.75 6.59 -12.86
C LEU A 31 -5.82 7.79 -12.74
N GLY A 32 -5.63 8.52 -13.84
CA GLY A 32 -5.10 9.87 -13.78
C GLY A 32 -6.15 10.85 -13.27
N GLU A 33 -5.73 12.06 -12.92
CA GLU A 33 -6.64 13.11 -12.41
C GLU A 33 -7.74 13.45 -13.44
N GLU A 34 -7.38 13.60 -14.70
CA GLU A 34 -8.34 13.86 -15.80
C GLU A 34 -9.34 12.70 -15.98
N GLU A 35 -8.88 11.47 -15.87
CA GLU A 35 -9.73 10.28 -15.97
C GLU A 35 -10.69 10.19 -14.78
N LEU A 36 -10.22 10.52 -13.57
CA LEU A 36 -11.05 10.54 -12.38
C LEU A 36 -12.21 11.53 -12.54
N ILE A 37 -11.91 12.76 -12.93
CA ILE A 37 -12.92 13.82 -13.14
C ILE A 37 -13.92 13.36 -14.20
N LYS A 38 -13.45 12.83 -15.32
CA LYS A 38 -14.32 12.32 -16.38
C LYS A 38 -15.29 11.23 -15.91
N TYR A 39 -14.80 10.27 -15.11
CA TYR A 39 -15.65 9.21 -14.59
C TYR A 39 -16.60 9.70 -13.48
N GLN A 40 -16.20 10.71 -12.71
CA GLN A 40 -17.08 11.36 -11.73
C GLN A 40 -18.22 12.12 -12.43
N ASP A 41 -17.93 12.80 -13.55
CA ASP A 41 -18.93 13.48 -14.35
C ASP A 41 -19.89 12.49 -15.06
N GLU A 42 -19.37 11.33 -15.51
CA GLU A 42 -20.16 10.33 -16.25
C GLU A 42 -21.06 9.49 -15.33
N TYR A 43 -20.55 9.05 -14.17
CA TYR A 43 -21.26 8.12 -13.28
C TYR A 43 -21.75 8.77 -11.98
N GLY A 44 -21.27 9.96 -11.64
CA GLY A 44 -21.49 10.63 -10.35
C GLY A 44 -20.41 10.32 -9.33
N GLU A 45 -20.11 11.28 -8.47
CA GLU A 45 -19.03 11.19 -7.47
C GLU A 45 -19.20 10.02 -6.49
N GLU A 46 -20.44 9.66 -6.13
CA GLU A 46 -20.75 8.59 -5.17
C GLU A 46 -20.86 7.20 -5.79
N SER A 47 -20.74 7.08 -7.12
CA SER A 47 -20.96 5.81 -7.84
C SER A 47 -19.79 4.83 -7.68
N PHE A 48 -18.62 5.32 -7.36
CA PHE A 48 -17.42 4.54 -7.11
C PHE A 48 -16.51 5.25 -6.10
N THR A 49 -15.64 4.48 -5.46
CA THR A 49 -14.65 5.02 -4.50
C THR A 49 -13.25 4.88 -5.09
N ALA A 50 -12.57 6.01 -5.24
CA ALA A 50 -11.17 6.06 -5.60
C ALA A 50 -10.39 6.85 -4.53
N GLY A 51 -9.15 6.47 -4.30
CA GLY A 51 -8.28 7.12 -3.33
C GLY A 51 -6.85 7.27 -3.85
N ILE A 52 -6.03 7.98 -3.12
CA ILE A 52 -4.63 8.24 -3.45
C ILE A 52 -3.76 8.12 -2.20
N GLY A 53 -2.48 7.85 -2.36
CA GLY A 53 -1.54 7.75 -1.26
C GLY A 53 -1.64 6.47 -0.43
N ALA A 54 -0.98 6.47 0.72
CA ALA A 54 -0.93 5.32 1.62
C ALA A 54 -2.29 4.98 2.24
N GLU A 55 -3.18 5.96 2.39
CA GLU A 55 -4.52 5.77 2.92
C GLU A 55 -5.37 4.88 1.99
N ALA A 56 -5.30 5.12 0.68
CA ALA A 56 -5.96 4.27 -0.31
C ALA A 56 -5.46 2.82 -0.28
N ILE A 57 -4.15 2.64 -0.13
CA ILE A 57 -3.55 1.31 0.01
C ILE A 57 -4.00 0.64 1.32
N LEU A 58 -4.10 1.39 2.43
CA LEU A 58 -4.61 0.90 3.70
C LEU A 58 -6.04 0.35 3.56
N GLU A 59 -6.92 1.09 2.90
CA GLU A 59 -8.31 0.66 2.65
C GLU A 59 -8.37 -0.62 1.81
N ILE A 60 -7.54 -0.72 0.76
CA ILE A 60 -7.44 -1.94 -0.05
C ILE A 60 -6.97 -3.12 0.80
N LEU A 61 -5.94 -2.92 1.65
CA LEU A 61 -5.41 -3.97 2.52
C LEU A 61 -6.44 -4.44 3.55
N LYS A 62 -7.25 -3.54 4.12
CA LYS A 62 -8.37 -3.88 5.01
C LYS A 62 -9.45 -4.73 4.32
N SER A 63 -9.67 -4.50 3.03
CA SER A 63 -10.69 -5.23 2.26
C SER A 63 -10.28 -6.64 1.83
N ILE A 64 -9.04 -7.07 2.10
CA ILE A 64 -8.54 -8.40 1.73
C ILE A 64 -9.02 -9.45 2.73
N ASP A 65 -9.75 -10.45 2.23
CA ASP A 65 -10.05 -11.68 2.97
C ASP A 65 -8.96 -12.70 2.70
N LEU A 66 -8.14 -12.98 3.72
CA LEU A 66 -6.99 -13.88 3.61
C LEU A 66 -7.40 -15.33 3.30
N GLU A 67 -8.52 -15.80 3.84
CA GLU A 67 -8.98 -17.17 3.62
C GLU A 67 -9.48 -17.36 2.18
N GLN A 68 -10.26 -16.43 1.66
CA GLN A 68 -10.71 -16.45 0.28
C GLN A 68 -9.54 -16.36 -0.71
N GLU A 69 -8.56 -15.48 -0.44
CA GLU A 69 -7.34 -15.37 -1.27
C GLU A 69 -6.53 -16.67 -1.25
N LYS A 70 -6.41 -17.33 -0.10
CA LYS A 70 -5.75 -18.63 0.04
C LYS A 70 -6.40 -19.68 -0.84
N GLU A 71 -7.73 -19.82 -0.75
CA GLU A 71 -8.47 -20.79 -1.56
C GLU A 71 -8.34 -20.51 -3.07
N ALA A 72 -8.44 -19.23 -3.47
CA ALA A 72 -8.29 -18.80 -4.86
C ALA A 72 -6.90 -19.14 -5.41
N LEU A 73 -5.85 -18.92 -4.62
CA LEU A 73 -4.47 -19.26 -5.00
C LEU A 73 -4.25 -20.77 -5.12
N ILE A 74 -4.79 -21.57 -4.22
CA ILE A 74 -4.70 -23.02 -4.29
C ILE A 74 -5.36 -23.55 -5.58
N LYS A 75 -6.53 -23.00 -5.95
CA LYS A 75 -7.19 -23.33 -7.22
C LYS A 75 -6.33 -22.91 -8.43
N SER A 76 -5.83 -21.68 -8.42
CA SER A 76 -4.97 -21.17 -9.48
C SER A 76 -3.69 -21.99 -9.69
N ILE A 77 -3.05 -22.46 -8.64
CA ILE A 77 -1.87 -23.33 -8.70
C ILE A 77 -2.20 -24.66 -9.38
N LYS A 78 -3.36 -25.27 -9.07
CA LYS A 78 -3.81 -26.54 -9.67
C LYS A 78 -4.13 -26.42 -11.17
N GLU A 79 -4.64 -25.27 -11.60
CA GLU A 79 -5.09 -25.01 -12.97
C GLU A 79 -3.98 -24.47 -13.88
N THR A 80 -2.95 -23.86 -13.32
CA THR A 80 -1.89 -23.19 -14.08
C THR A 80 -0.91 -24.19 -14.69
N LYS A 81 -0.70 -24.08 -16.00
CA LYS A 81 0.30 -24.85 -16.75
C LYS A 81 1.67 -24.17 -16.86
N SER A 82 1.79 -22.90 -16.44
CA SER A 82 3.00 -22.10 -16.52
C SER A 82 3.78 -22.16 -15.21
N LYS A 83 4.98 -22.74 -15.23
CA LYS A 83 5.88 -22.83 -14.05
C LYS A 83 6.17 -21.48 -13.41
N VAL A 84 6.34 -20.40 -14.21
CA VAL A 84 6.60 -19.05 -13.68
C VAL A 84 5.39 -18.50 -12.92
N SER A 85 4.18 -18.73 -13.42
CA SER A 85 2.95 -18.34 -12.73
C SER A 85 2.73 -19.14 -11.46
N GLU A 86 3.00 -20.43 -11.51
CA GLU A 86 2.92 -21.34 -10.37
C GLU A 86 3.87 -20.90 -9.23
N GLU A 87 5.14 -20.63 -9.53
CA GLU A 87 6.11 -20.15 -8.54
C GLU A 87 5.70 -18.82 -7.88
N ARG A 88 5.12 -17.90 -8.66
CA ARG A 88 4.59 -16.62 -8.12
C ARG A 88 3.40 -16.88 -7.18
N SER A 89 2.49 -17.75 -7.57
CA SER A 89 1.33 -18.10 -6.75
C SER A 89 1.73 -18.81 -5.46
N ILE A 90 2.74 -19.69 -5.51
CA ILE A 90 3.29 -20.36 -4.33
C ILE A 90 3.94 -19.35 -3.37
N LYS A 91 4.72 -18.39 -3.88
CA LYS A 91 5.32 -17.34 -3.03
C LYS A 91 4.25 -16.48 -2.35
N ARG A 92 3.20 -16.14 -3.09
CA ARG A 92 2.06 -15.37 -2.54
C ARG A 92 1.28 -16.20 -1.51
N LEU A 93 1.05 -17.48 -1.77
CA LEU A 93 0.37 -18.39 -0.85
C LEU A 93 1.13 -18.50 0.48
N LYS A 94 2.45 -18.71 0.45
CA LYS A 94 3.29 -18.74 1.65
C LYS A 94 3.19 -17.46 2.48
N LEU A 95 3.12 -16.30 1.84
CA LEU A 95 2.94 -15.03 2.52
C LEU A 95 1.58 -14.95 3.21
N ILE A 96 0.50 -15.36 2.53
CA ILE A 96 -0.85 -15.36 3.09
C ILE A 96 -0.96 -16.34 4.26
N GLU A 97 -0.40 -17.53 4.13
CA GLU A 97 -0.35 -18.52 5.21
C GLU A 97 0.39 -17.98 6.43
N SER A 98 1.52 -17.28 6.23
CA SER A 98 2.24 -16.64 7.31
C SER A 98 1.40 -15.56 8.03
N PHE A 99 0.62 -14.76 7.30
CA PHE A 99 -0.30 -13.81 7.92
C PHE A 99 -1.38 -14.51 8.76
N ILE A 100 -1.96 -15.58 8.25
CA ILE A 100 -2.99 -16.36 8.97
C ILE A 100 -2.40 -17.01 10.23
N GLU A 101 -1.25 -17.67 10.13
CA GLU A 101 -0.59 -18.35 11.25
C GLU A 101 -0.14 -17.39 12.36
N THR A 102 0.38 -16.23 11.98
CA THR A 102 0.86 -15.23 12.95
C THR A 102 -0.25 -14.35 13.51
N GLY A 103 -1.44 -14.35 12.89
CA GLY A 103 -2.54 -13.45 13.24
C GLY A 103 -2.29 -11.98 12.90
N ASN A 104 -1.24 -11.69 12.13
CA ASN A 104 -0.95 -10.35 11.65
C ASN A 104 -1.93 -9.95 10.55
N LYS A 105 -2.32 -8.68 10.56
CA LYS A 105 -3.21 -8.12 9.54
C LYS A 105 -2.40 -7.42 8.44
N PRO A 106 -2.74 -7.61 7.15
CA PRO A 106 -2.05 -6.92 6.04
C PRO A 106 -2.04 -5.40 6.16
N GLU A 107 -3.11 -4.82 6.71
CA GLU A 107 -3.26 -3.38 6.94
C GLU A 107 -2.20 -2.79 7.89
N TRP A 108 -1.59 -3.60 8.75
CA TRP A 108 -0.54 -3.17 9.66
C TRP A 108 0.78 -2.83 8.97
N MET A 109 0.92 -3.13 7.69
CA MET A 109 2.05 -2.68 6.88
C MET A 109 2.05 -1.17 6.65
N ILE A 110 0.90 -0.51 6.82
CA ILE A 110 0.77 0.94 6.76
C ILE A 110 0.72 1.48 8.19
N LEU A 111 1.73 2.23 8.57
CA LEU A 111 1.83 2.83 9.90
C LEU A 111 0.97 4.09 9.96
N THR A 112 0.03 4.15 10.88
CA THR A 112 -0.77 5.36 11.18
C THR A 112 -0.18 6.18 12.30
N THR A 113 0.65 5.56 13.14
CA THR A 113 1.36 6.20 14.25
C THR A 113 2.81 5.75 14.25
N ILE A 114 3.73 6.69 14.20
CA ILE A 114 5.17 6.41 14.19
C ILE A 114 5.71 6.62 15.61
N PRO A 115 6.36 5.61 16.23
CA PRO A 115 7.06 5.80 17.50
C PRO A 115 8.27 6.69 17.29
N VAL A 116 8.38 7.74 18.10
CA VAL A 116 9.48 8.71 18.03
C VAL A 116 10.39 8.53 19.23
N ILE A 117 11.68 8.36 18.98
CA ILE A 117 12.70 8.25 20.04
C ILE A 117 12.82 9.60 20.75
N PRO A 118 12.92 9.61 22.10
CA PRO A 118 13.12 10.83 22.87
C PRO A 118 14.33 11.64 22.40
N PRO A 119 14.29 13.00 22.49
CA PRO A 119 15.39 13.86 22.05
C PRO A 119 16.73 13.57 22.71
N GLU A 120 16.75 13.09 23.94
CA GLU A 120 17.94 12.73 24.70
C GLU A 120 18.73 11.59 24.05
N LEU A 121 18.05 10.70 23.32
CA LEU A 121 18.67 9.57 22.61
C LEU A 121 19.10 9.92 21.18
N ARG A 122 18.75 11.11 20.69
CA ARG A 122 19.13 11.65 19.35
C ARG A 122 19.56 13.11 19.45
N PRO A 123 20.54 13.44 20.31
CA PRO A 123 20.83 14.82 20.64
C PRO A 123 21.43 15.60 19.48
N LEU A 124 21.20 16.91 19.52
CA LEU A 124 21.90 17.89 18.71
C LEU A 124 23.08 18.42 19.52
N VAL A 125 24.30 18.09 19.12
CA VAL A 125 25.51 18.42 19.85
C VAL A 125 26.21 19.60 19.19
N PRO A 126 26.46 20.72 19.91
CA PRO A 126 27.24 21.82 19.37
C PRO A 126 28.71 21.42 19.20
N LEU A 127 29.30 21.79 18.08
CA LEU A 127 30.71 21.66 17.77
C LEU A 127 31.40 23.02 17.79
N ASP A 128 32.71 22.98 17.89
CA ASP A 128 33.51 24.21 17.78
C ASP A 128 33.29 24.91 16.42
N GLY A 129 33.20 26.26 16.45
CA GLY A 129 32.93 27.04 15.25
C GLY A 129 31.46 27.22 14.88
N GLY A 130 30.51 27.02 15.81
CA GLY A 130 29.08 27.27 15.63
C GLY A 130 28.35 26.25 14.77
N ARG A 131 28.96 25.10 14.49
CA ARG A 131 28.34 23.97 13.79
C ARG A 131 27.72 23.02 14.80
N PHE A 132 26.74 22.22 14.33
CA PHE A 132 26.10 21.20 15.12
C PHE A 132 26.28 19.81 14.47
N ALA A 133 26.55 18.82 15.30
CA ALA A 133 26.43 17.41 14.92
C ALA A 133 25.07 16.88 15.37
N THR A 134 24.44 16.12 14.53
CA THR A 134 23.15 15.49 14.83
C THR A 134 23.16 14.00 14.48
N SER A 135 22.32 13.24 15.14
CA SER A 135 22.08 11.84 14.74
C SER A 135 21.39 11.76 13.38
N ASP A 136 21.74 10.75 12.57
CA ASP A 136 21.08 10.47 11.29
C ASP A 136 19.56 10.23 11.45
N LEU A 137 19.14 9.79 12.64
CA LEU A 137 17.72 9.63 12.98
C LEU A 137 16.93 10.94 12.85
N ASN A 138 17.52 12.08 13.22
CA ASN A 138 16.87 13.37 13.08
C ASN A 138 16.62 13.75 11.61
N ASP A 139 17.55 13.39 10.72
CA ASP A 139 17.38 13.60 9.28
C ASP A 139 16.29 12.69 8.68
N LEU A 140 16.22 11.45 9.13
CA LEU A 140 15.16 10.51 8.72
C LEU A 140 13.78 11.00 9.16
N TYR A 141 13.62 11.44 10.41
CA TYR A 141 12.35 12.02 10.88
C TYR A 141 11.96 13.26 10.09
N ARG A 142 12.92 14.16 9.81
CA ARG A 142 12.67 15.38 9.02
C ARG A 142 12.16 15.09 7.61
N ARG A 143 12.56 13.96 7.01
CA ARG A 143 12.07 13.56 5.67
C ARG A 143 10.64 13.01 5.70
N VAL A 144 10.17 12.54 6.84
CA VAL A 144 8.80 12.01 7.01
C VAL A 144 7.82 13.14 7.30
N ILE A 145 8.24 14.15 8.06
CA ILE A 145 7.45 15.34 8.40
C ILE A 145 7.39 16.29 7.23
#